data_916c330d02ef3d2007fe70981ed1054e
#
_entry.id   916c330d02ef3d2007fe70981ed1054e
#
_cell.length_a   1.000
_cell.length_b   1.000
_cell.length_c   1.000
_cell.angle_alpha   90.00
_cell.angle_beta   90.00
_cell.angle_gamma   90.00
#
_symmetry.space_group_name_H-M   'P 1'
#
loop_
_entity.id
_entity.type
_entity.pdbx_description
1 polymer ?
#
loop_
_entity_poly.entity_id
_entity_poly.type
_entity_poly.pdbx_seq_one_letter_code
_entity_poly.pdbx_strand_id
1 'polypeptide(L)'
;RGPPAPPPPAHARCPPPPSPGRPPQPRGRPAPRAAPPHDASVKAIADWKANTVRIPLNEECWLGLSNIKPEYAGAHYISAVKDLVAKVEAHGMTPLVELHWNHGQYTGNSAGCSDVHATCQKPMPDAQYSPAFWSSVAGTFKDDQAVAFDLFNEPYPDRATSTTAQAWACWKDGGSCPGIGYEVAGMQDLVDAVRGTGARNLILAGGLAYSNDLSQWLTYKPSDPTGNLVAAFHTYNFNTCASESCWNSTLAPVAAQVPLVAGEIGENTCSHGFVDRAMKWFDDRGLSYLGWTWNTWDCSSGPSLISDYDGTPTSYGVGLRDHLRALNG
;
A
#
# COMPACT_ATOMS: atom_id res chain seq x y z
N ARG A 1 -43.13 -26.89 -6.08
CA ARG A 1 -41.81 -26.53 -6.65
C ARG A 1 -41.34 -25.33 -5.87
N GLY A 2 -40.25 -25.49 -5.09
CA GLY A 2 -39.61 -24.37 -4.38
C GLY A 2 -38.97 -23.39 -5.37
N PRO A 3 -38.65 -22.13 -4.90
CA PRO A 3 -38.01 -21.15 -5.77
C PRO A 3 -36.62 -21.64 -6.22
N PRO A 4 -36.16 -21.27 -7.42
CA PRO A 4 -34.84 -21.67 -7.91
C PRO A 4 -33.74 -21.10 -7.02
N ALA A 5 -32.68 -21.87 -6.79
CA ALA A 5 -31.51 -21.42 -6.05
C ALA A 5 -30.93 -20.15 -6.69
N PRO A 6 -30.42 -19.19 -5.88
CA PRO A 6 -29.79 -18.01 -6.41
C PRO A 6 -28.56 -18.41 -7.26
N PRO A 7 -28.26 -17.65 -8.33
CA PRO A 7 -27.08 -17.91 -9.15
C PRO A 7 -25.81 -17.79 -8.29
N PRO A 8 -24.76 -18.59 -8.59
CA PRO A 8 -23.50 -18.50 -7.87
C PRO A 8 -22.92 -17.07 -7.97
N PRO A 9 -22.25 -16.56 -6.91
CA PRO A 9 -21.68 -15.23 -6.93
C PRO A 9 -20.70 -15.10 -8.10
N ALA A 10 -20.78 -13.99 -8.80
CA ALA A 10 -19.86 -13.68 -9.88
C ALA A 10 -18.42 -13.63 -9.31
N HIS A 11 -17.56 -14.54 -9.76
CA HIS A 11 -16.16 -14.59 -9.34
C HIS A 11 -15.50 -13.24 -9.59
N ALA A 12 -14.90 -12.67 -8.54
CA ALA A 12 -14.14 -11.42 -8.63
C ALA A 12 -12.91 -11.64 -9.55
N ARG A 13 -12.60 -10.63 -10.35
CA ARG A 13 -11.31 -10.57 -11.06
C ARG A 13 -10.31 -9.94 -10.10
N CYS A 14 -9.19 -10.61 -9.86
CA CYS A 14 -8.04 -9.91 -9.31
C CYS A 14 -7.73 -8.74 -10.24
N PRO A 15 -7.56 -7.52 -9.72
CA PRO A 15 -6.84 -6.53 -10.50
C PRO A 15 -5.52 -7.20 -10.89
N PRO A 16 -5.02 -7.05 -12.12
CA PRO A 16 -3.64 -7.42 -12.40
C PRO A 16 -2.79 -6.75 -11.30
N PRO A 17 -1.67 -7.39 -10.84
CA PRO A 17 -0.71 -6.69 -10.00
C PRO A 17 -0.48 -5.38 -10.71
N PRO A 18 -0.43 -4.25 -10.03
CA PRO A 18 -0.76 -2.98 -10.63
C PRO A 18 -0.02 -2.77 -11.94
N SER A 19 -0.67 -3.20 -13.02
CA SER A 19 -0.71 -2.31 -14.16
C SER A 19 -1.40 -1.11 -13.58
N PRO A 20 -0.73 0.05 -13.52
CA PRO A 20 -1.36 1.23 -12.97
C PRO A 20 -2.76 1.35 -13.54
N GLY A 21 -3.73 1.07 -12.71
CA GLY A 21 -5.14 1.42 -12.73
C GLY A 21 -6.01 1.15 -13.94
N ARG A 22 -7.03 0.31 -13.73
CA ARG A 22 -8.30 0.46 -14.46
C ARG A 22 -9.44 0.59 -13.44
N PRO A 23 -10.01 1.80 -13.24
CA PRO A 23 -11.25 1.95 -12.49
C PRO A 23 -12.45 1.38 -13.25
N PRO A 24 -13.57 1.03 -12.57
CA PRO A 24 -14.82 0.70 -13.25
C PRO A 24 -15.29 1.89 -14.08
N GLN A 25 -15.53 1.66 -15.37
CA GLN A 25 -15.94 2.70 -16.31
C GLN A 25 -17.40 3.13 -16.13
N PRO A 26 -17.70 4.45 -16.17
CA PRO A 26 -19.04 4.93 -16.52
C PRO A 26 -19.35 4.54 -17.96
N ARG A 27 -20.58 4.07 -18.20
CA ARG A 27 -21.03 3.68 -19.56
C ARG A 27 -20.94 4.86 -20.50
N GLY A 28 -20.22 4.71 -21.63
CA GLY A 28 -20.25 5.66 -22.73
C GLY A 28 -18.95 6.34 -23.14
N ARG A 29 -17.79 6.01 -22.56
CA ARG A 29 -16.48 6.48 -23.06
C ARG A 29 -15.79 5.46 -23.98
N PRO A 30 -15.01 5.91 -24.99
CA PRO A 30 -14.20 5.01 -25.80
C PRO A 30 -13.28 4.19 -24.91
N ALA A 31 -13.05 2.93 -25.27
CA ALA A 31 -12.18 2.02 -24.53
C ALA A 31 -10.80 2.68 -24.35
N PRO A 32 -10.24 2.70 -23.12
CA PRO A 32 -8.89 3.19 -22.92
C PRO A 32 -7.93 2.35 -23.75
N ARG A 33 -6.86 2.98 -24.25
CA ARG A 33 -5.74 2.26 -24.87
C ARG A 33 -5.32 1.13 -23.95
N ALA A 34 -5.00 -0.03 -24.53
CA ALA A 34 -4.43 -1.14 -23.77
C ALA A 34 -3.25 -0.61 -22.96
N ALA A 35 -3.16 -1.03 -21.67
CA ALA A 35 -1.98 -0.73 -20.87
C ALA A 35 -0.73 -1.15 -21.65
N PRO A 36 0.32 -0.32 -21.71
CA PRO A 36 1.54 -0.68 -22.39
C PRO A 36 2.16 -1.93 -21.76
N PRO A 37 3.06 -2.64 -22.45
CA PRO A 37 3.85 -3.69 -21.83
C PRO A 37 4.42 -3.17 -20.52
N HIS A 38 4.29 -3.94 -19.44
CA HIS A 38 4.73 -3.53 -18.09
C HIS A 38 6.13 -2.92 -18.06
N ASP A 39 7.04 -3.42 -18.89
CA ASP A 39 8.41 -2.92 -18.97
C ASP A 39 8.50 -1.44 -19.42
N ALA A 40 7.74 -1.03 -20.43
CA ALA A 40 7.73 0.36 -20.89
C ALA A 40 7.21 1.33 -19.81
N SER A 41 6.23 0.91 -19.02
CA SER A 41 5.71 1.70 -17.90
C SER A 41 6.73 1.78 -16.75
N VAL A 42 7.39 0.68 -16.42
CA VAL A 42 8.47 0.67 -15.41
C VAL A 42 9.64 1.52 -15.83
N LYS A 43 10.04 1.44 -17.13
CA LYS A 43 11.05 2.34 -17.68
C LYS A 43 10.65 3.81 -17.55
N ALA A 44 9.39 4.15 -17.80
CA ALA A 44 8.93 5.54 -17.69
C ALA A 44 9.02 6.05 -16.23
N ILE A 45 8.78 5.19 -15.22
CA ILE A 45 9.02 5.52 -13.81
C ILE A 45 10.52 5.79 -13.57
N ALA A 46 11.41 4.95 -14.09
CA ALA A 46 12.85 5.15 -13.99
C ALA A 46 13.32 6.42 -14.71
N ASP A 47 12.71 6.78 -15.84
CA ASP A 47 12.98 8.02 -16.58
C ASP A 47 12.57 9.29 -15.78
N TRP A 48 11.66 9.16 -14.81
CA TRP A 48 11.38 10.20 -13.83
C TRP A 48 12.42 10.28 -12.70
N LYS A 49 13.41 9.39 -12.71
CA LYS A 49 14.45 9.27 -11.68
C LYS A 49 13.94 8.78 -10.33
N ALA A 50 12.83 8.06 -10.30
CA ALA A 50 12.44 7.30 -9.14
C ALA A 50 13.46 6.17 -8.88
N ASN A 51 13.69 5.84 -7.61
CA ASN A 51 14.58 4.77 -7.19
C ASN A 51 13.85 3.64 -6.45
N THR A 52 12.55 3.77 -6.24
CA THR A 52 11.72 2.78 -5.55
C THR A 52 10.33 2.75 -6.18
N VAL A 53 9.75 1.56 -6.29
CA VAL A 53 8.37 1.35 -6.75
C VAL A 53 7.62 0.54 -5.69
N ARG A 54 6.56 1.11 -5.14
CA ARG A 54 5.63 0.42 -4.24
C ARG A 54 4.58 -0.33 -5.05
N ILE A 55 4.42 -1.62 -4.77
CA ILE A 55 3.60 -2.56 -5.54
C ILE A 55 2.48 -3.10 -4.64
N PRO A 56 1.25 -2.57 -4.77
CA PRO A 56 0.10 -3.02 -4.01
C PRO A 56 -0.30 -4.45 -4.39
N LEU A 57 -0.42 -5.34 -3.40
CA LEU A 57 -0.87 -6.72 -3.58
C LEU A 57 -2.26 -6.93 -2.96
N ASN A 58 -2.97 -7.91 -3.51
CA ASN A 58 -4.24 -8.36 -2.99
C ASN A 58 -4.07 -9.76 -2.39
N GLU A 59 -4.46 -9.91 -1.13
CA GLU A 59 -4.29 -11.13 -0.36
C GLU A 59 -4.96 -12.35 -0.99
N GLU A 60 -6.23 -12.21 -1.37
CA GLU A 60 -7.00 -13.32 -1.93
C GLU A 60 -6.48 -13.74 -3.31
N CYS A 61 -5.99 -12.77 -4.09
CA CYS A 61 -5.38 -13.03 -5.38
C CYS A 61 -4.05 -13.77 -5.23
N TRP A 62 -3.21 -13.37 -4.28
CA TRP A 62 -1.94 -14.04 -4.01
C TRP A 62 -2.15 -15.48 -3.51
N LEU A 63 -3.06 -15.66 -2.56
CA LEU A 63 -3.35 -16.96 -1.98
C LEU A 63 -4.19 -17.88 -2.91
N GLY A 64 -4.81 -17.31 -3.93
CA GLY A 64 -5.63 -18.06 -4.88
C GLY A 64 -6.93 -18.58 -4.28
N LEU A 65 -7.63 -17.74 -3.50
CA LEU A 65 -8.88 -18.16 -2.87
C LEU A 65 -9.98 -18.45 -3.89
N SER A 66 -10.93 -19.30 -3.52
CA SER A 66 -11.93 -19.86 -4.43
C SER A 66 -12.92 -18.84 -5.04
N ASN A 67 -13.03 -17.66 -4.44
CA ASN A 67 -13.82 -16.55 -4.99
C ASN A 67 -13.12 -15.83 -6.17
N ILE A 68 -11.85 -16.11 -6.40
CA ILE A 68 -11.06 -15.48 -7.46
C ILE A 68 -11.02 -16.41 -8.68
N LYS A 69 -11.09 -15.82 -9.88
CA LYS A 69 -10.95 -16.59 -11.12
C LYS A 69 -9.54 -17.19 -11.22
N PRO A 70 -9.44 -18.52 -11.48
CA PRO A 70 -8.15 -19.22 -11.48
C PRO A 70 -7.08 -18.60 -12.37
N GLU A 71 -7.47 -18.04 -13.53
CA GLU A 71 -6.55 -17.40 -14.48
C GLU A 71 -5.86 -16.13 -13.94
N TYR A 72 -6.35 -15.57 -12.80
CA TYR A 72 -5.81 -14.36 -12.17
C TYR A 72 -5.32 -14.58 -10.74
N ALA A 73 -5.30 -15.82 -10.25
CA ALA A 73 -5.10 -16.13 -8.84
C ALA A 73 -3.93 -17.10 -8.61
N GLY A 74 -3.43 -17.13 -7.39
CA GLY A 74 -2.40 -18.07 -6.96
C GLY A 74 -1.15 -17.98 -7.82
N ALA A 75 -0.70 -19.09 -8.39
CA ALA A 75 0.54 -19.16 -9.16
C ALA A 75 0.60 -18.17 -10.33
N HIS A 76 -0.51 -17.87 -10.99
CA HIS A 76 -0.56 -16.88 -12.08
C HIS A 76 -0.32 -15.47 -11.56
N TYR A 77 -0.98 -15.10 -10.43
CA TYR A 77 -0.78 -13.80 -9.80
C TYR A 77 0.65 -13.65 -9.26
N ILE A 78 1.16 -14.65 -8.55
CA ILE A 78 2.53 -14.70 -8.02
C ILE A 78 3.55 -14.54 -9.15
N SER A 79 3.37 -15.26 -10.26
CA SER A 79 4.27 -15.14 -11.43
C SER A 79 4.28 -13.74 -12.00
N ALA A 80 3.12 -13.08 -12.11
CA ALA A 80 3.02 -11.72 -12.63
C ALA A 80 3.67 -10.70 -11.67
N VAL A 81 3.55 -10.88 -10.35
CA VAL A 81 4.22 -10.04 -9.36
C VAL A 81 5.75 -10.22 -9.43
N LYS A 82 6.24 -11.45 -9.51
CA LYS A 82 7.68 -11.74 -9.68
C LYS A 82 8.25 -11.10 -10.96
N ASP A 83 7.51 -11.17 -12.07
CA ASP A 83 7.90 -10.54 -13.32
C ASP A 83 7.96 -9.01 -13.19
N LEU A 84 7.02 -8.38 -12.47
CA LEU A 84 7.05 -6.95 -12.21
C LEU A 84 8.22 -6.56 -11.29
N VAL A 85 8.47 -7.30 -10.21
CA VAL A 85 9.62 -7.11 -9.31
C VAL A 85 10.93 -7.15 -10.11
N ALA A 86 11.12 -8.19 -10.93
CA ALA A 86 12.33 -8.33 -11.76
C ALA A 86 12.50 -7.16 -12.74
N LYS A 87 11.41 -6.62 -13.30
CA LYS A 87 11.46 -5.43 -14.17
C LYS A 87 11.84 -4.17 -13.41
N VAL A 88 11.30 -3.96 -12.21
CA VAL A 88 11.67 -2.84 -11.34
C VAL A 88 13.17 -2.86 -11.06
N GLU A 89 13.71 -4.03 -10.70
CA GLU A 89 15.14 -4.21 -10.44
C GLU A 89 16.00 -4.04 -11.70
N ALA A 90 15.55 -4.56 -12.84
CA ALA A 90 16.26 -4.40 -14.11
C ALA A 90 16.43 -2.94 -14.53
N HIS A 91 15.53 -2.05 -14.05
CA HIS A 91 15.64 -0.61 -14.22
C HIS A 91 16.34 0.11 -13.04
N GLY A 92 16.99 -0.62 -12.14
CA GLY A 92 17.80 -0.08 -11.04
C GLY A 92 16.98 0.48 -9.87
N MET A 93 15.72 0.08 -9.74
CA MET A 93 14.83 0.54 -8.67
C MET A 93 14.58 -0.57 -7.64
N THR A 94 14.30 -0.16 -6.40
CA THR A 94 13.93 -1.06 -5.29
C THR A 94 12.43 -1.39 -5.37
N PRO A 95 12.04 -2.67 -5.42
CA PRO A 95 10.63 -3.05 -5.29
C PRO A 95 10.21 -3.09 -3.81
N LEU A 96 9.10 -2.41 -3.48
CA LEU A 96 8.45 -2.43 -2.18
C LEU A 96 7.07 -3.09 -2.35
N VAL A 97 6.93 -4.36 -2.00
CA VAL A 97 5.64 -5.06 -2.07
C VAL A 97 4.84 -4.84 -0.80
N GLU A 98 3.53 -4.66 -0.93
CA GLU A 98 2.67 -4.35 0.21
C GLU A 98 1.34 -5.06 0.18
N LEU A 99 0.75 -5.33 1.37
CA LEU A 99 -0.61 -5.85 1.50
C LEU A 99 -1.59 -4.67 1.45
N HIS A 100 -2.27 -4.51 0.31
CA HIS A 100 -3.18 -3.37 0.10
C HIS A 100 -4.60 -3.67 0.57
N TRP A 101 -5.14 -4.82 0.16
CA TRP A 101 -6.48 -5.27 0.50
C TRP A 101 -6.48 -6.70 1.00
N ASN A 102 -7.16 -6.92 2.12
CA ASN A 102 -7.28 -8.20 2.81
C ASN A 102 -8.72 -8.64 2.97
N HIS A 103 -8.90 -9.88 3.38
CA HIS A 103 -10.17 -10.48 3.75
C HIS A 103 -10.73 -9.89 5.06
N GLY A 104 -12.00 -10.10 5.33
CA GLY A 104 -12.66 -9.70 6.58
C GLY A 104 -13.82 -8.75 6.36
N GLN A 105 -14.95 -9.03 7.00
CA GLN A 105 -16.12 -8.19 6.89
C GLN A 105 -16.09 -7.06 7.93
N TYR A 106 -16.08 -5.83 7.45
CA TYR A 106 -16.19 -4.65 8.28
C TYR A 106 -17.31 -3.74 7.78
N THR A 107 -18.23 -3.40 8.67
CA THR A 107 -19.38 -2.54 8.38
C THR A 107 -19.47 -1.35 9.34
N GLY A 108 -18.42 -1.12 10.12
CA GLY A 108 -18.35 -0.04 11.10
C GLY A 108 -18.05 1.33 10.48
N ASN A 109 -17.64 2.25 11.34
CA ASN A 109 -17.34 3.62 10.93
C ASN A 109 -16.19 3.65 9.91
N SER A 110 -16.37 4.44 8.85
CA SER A 110 -15.42 4.59 7.74
C SER A 110 -15.20 3.31 6.90
N ALA A 111 -16.12 2.34 6.95
CA ALA A 111 -16.05 1.17 6.09
C ALA A 111 -16.08 1.57 4.61
N GLY A 112 -15.10 1.12 3.84
CA GLY A 112 -15.02 1.33 2.40
C GLY A 112 -16.06 0.53 1.62
N CYS A 113 -16.42 -0.66 2.14
CA CYS A 113 -17.49 -1.53 1.63
C CYS A 113 -17.90 -2.52 2.72
N SER A 114 -19.02 -3.22 2.51
CA SER A 114 -19.51 -4.28 3.41
C SER A 114 -19.11 -5.70 2.97
N ASP A 115 -18.31 -5.81 1.91
CA ASP A 115 -17.87 -7.09 1.37
C ASP A 115 -16.85 -7.75 2.31
N VAL A 116 -16.95 -9.06 2.47
CA VAL A 116 -15.99 -9.87 3.23
C VAL A 116 -14.69 -10.07 2.46
N HIS A 117 -14.76 -10.01 1.14
CA HIS A 117 -13.62 -10.23 0.27
C HIS A 117 -12.69 -9.03 0.18
N ALA A 118 -11.47 -9.27 -0.32
CA ALA A 118 -10.43 -8.25 -0.50
C ALA A 118 -10.75 -7.32 -1.69
N THR A 119 -11.89 -6.63 -1.63
CA THR A 119 -12.41 -5.72 -2.67
C THR A 119 -12.37 -4.26 -2.26
N CYS A 120 -12.06 -3.97 -1.00
CA CYS A 120 -11.87 -2.63 -0.44
C CYS A 120 -10.97 -2.69 0.79
N GLN A 121 -10.57 -1.52 1.24
CA GLN A 121 -9.75 -1.35 2.43
C GLN A 121 -10.49 -1.76 3.72
N LYS A 122 -9.81 -2.47 4.60
CA LYS A 122 -10.27 -2.90 5.92
C LYS A 122 -9.46 -2.20 7.02
N PRO A 123 -9.99 -2.12 8.26
CA PRO A 123 -9.28 -1.43 9.34
C PRO A 123 -7.96 -2.08 9.77
N MET A 124 -7.85 -3.39 9.65
CA MET A 124 -6.66 -4.17 10.06
C MET A 124 -6.54 -5.45 9.22
N PRO A 125 -5.34 -6.03 9.13
CA PRO A 125 -5.15 -7.37 8.54
C PRO A 125 -6.00 -8.40 9.29
N ASP A 126 -6.49 -9.42 8.59
CA ASP A 126 -7.20 -10.53 9.21
C ASP A 126 -6.26 -11.65 9.66
N ALA A 127 -6.60 -12.32 10.76
CA ALA A 127 -5.84 -13.44 11.28
C ALA A 127 -6.00 -14.72 10.44
N GLN A 128 -7.01 -14.78 9.56
CA GLN A 128 -7.32 -15.97 8.79
C GLN A 128 -6.33 -16.19 7.65
N TYR A 129 -5.95 -15.13 6.95
CA TYR A 129 -5.14 -15.22 5.73
C TYR A 129 -3.90 -14.33 5.72
N SER A 130 -3.89 -13.17 6.38
CA SER A 130 -2.78 -12.23 6.27
C SER A 130 -1.43 -12.78 6.76
N PRO A 131 -1.35 -13.59 7.84
CA PRO A 131 -0.08 -14.24 8.20
C PRO A 131 0.41 -15.26 7.16
N ALA A 132 -0.52 -16.03 6.57
CA ALA A 132 -0.17 -16.99 5.50
C ALA A 132 0.25 -16.27 4.21
N PHE A 133 -0.39 -15.15 3.88
CA PHE A 133 0.01 -14.28 2.79
C PHE A 133 1.46 -13.81 2.99
N TRP A 134 1.80 -13.26 4.16
CA TRP A 134 3.15 -12.75 4.43
C TRP A 134 4.21 -13.86 4.48
N SER A 135 3.87 -15.04 5.03
CA SER A 135 4.77 -16.19 4.98
C SER A 135 5.07 -16.60 3.53
N SER A 136 4.08 -16.56 2.65
CA SER A 136 4.23 -16.89 1.23
C SER A 136 5.01 -15.81 0.47
N VAL A 137 4.69 -14.54 0.66
CA VAL A 137 5.40 -13.41 0.01
C VAL A 137 6.86 -13.38 0.46
N ALA A 138 7.09 -13.42 1.76
CA ALA A 138 8.45 -13.40 2.31
C ALA A 138 9.25 -14.65 1.90
N GLY A 139 8.63 -15.82 1.89
CA GLY A 139 9.25 -17.05 1.40
C GLY A 139 9.64 -16.97 -0.08
N THR A 140 8.87 -16.22 -0.88
CA THR A 140 9.15 -16.00 -2.31
C THR A 140 10.34 -15.07 -2.53
N PHE A 141 10.51 -14.02 -1.71
CA PHE A 141 11.50 -12.97 -1.92
C PHE A 141 12.62 -12.90 -0.87
N LYS A 142 12.68 -13.83 0.10
CA LYS A 142 13.67 -13.79 1.21
C LYS A 142 15.12 -13.79 0.77
N ASP A 143 15.43 -14.38 -0.37
CA ASP A 143 16.79 -14.46 -0.91
C ASP A 143 17.16 -13.25 -1.76
N ASP A 144 16.21 -12.37 -2.01
CA ASP A 144 16.36 -11.10 -2.71
C ASP A 144 16.28 -9.94 -1.72
N GLN A 145 17.41 -9.45 -1.28
CA GLN A 145 17.49 -8.39 -0.26
C GLN A 145 17.16 -6.99 -0.80
N ALA A 146 16.98 -6.83 -2.12
CA ALA A 146 16.51 -5.59 -2.69
C ALA A 146 14.99 -5.39 -2.49
N VAL A 147 14.23 -6.47 -2.35
CA VAL A 147 12.79 -6.40 -2.09
C VAL A 147 12.53 -5.98 -0.64
N ALA A 148 11.70 -4.96 -0.44
CA ALA A 148 11.20 -4.56 0.88
C ALA A 148 9.71 -4.92 1.02
N PHE A 149 9.24 -5.05 2.27
CA PHE A 149 7.88 -5.46 2.63
C PHE A 149 7.18 -4.36 3.42
N ASP A 150 6.02 -3.88 2.95
CA ASP A 150 5.16 -2.97 3.69
C ASP A 150 3.95 -3.77 4.20
N LEU A 151 3.89 -3.99 5.51
CA LEU A 151 3.04 -5.00 6.12
C LEU A 151 1.56 -4.80 5.86
N PHE A 152 1.09 -3.56 5.85
CA PHE A 152 -0.31 -3.24 5.60
C PHE A 152 -0.48 -1.79 5.17
N ASN A 153 -1.24 -1.57 4.10
CA ASN A 153 -1.38 -0.28 3.46
C ASN A 153 -1.74 0.85 4.43
N GLU A 154 -2.94 0.82 5.01
CA GLU A 154 -3.45 1.94 5.79
C GLU A 154 -4.30 1.46 6.97
N PRO A 155 -3.68 1.10 8.11
CA PRO A 155 -4.41 0.72 9.32
C PRO A 155 -5.30 1.86 9.83
N TYR A 156 -6.57 1.55 10.20
CA TYR A 156 -7.47 2.52 10.82
C TYR A 156 -8.35 1.93 11.92
N PRO A 157 -7.79 1.11 12.85
CA PRO A 157 -8.55 0.56 13.96
C PRO A 157 -9.07 1.63 14.91
N ASP A 158 -8.50 2.83 14.88
CA ASP A 158 -8.97 4.02 15.58
C ASP A 158 -10.39 4.46 15.18
N ARG A 159 -10.88 4.05 14.02
CA ARG A 159 -12.27 4.28 13.60
C ARG A 159 -13.25 3.24 14.14
N ALA A 160 -12.75 2.09 14.57
CA ALA A 160 -13.55 0.99 15.10
C ALA A 160 -13.57 0.96 16.63
N THR A 161 -12.43 1.22 17.26
CA THR A 161 -12.25 1.15 18.73
C THR A 161 -12.72 2.43 19.43
N SER A 162 -12.94 2.34 20.75
CA SER A 162 -13.44 3.47 21.54
C SER A 162 -12.35 4.38 22.11
N THR A 163 -11.10 3.90 22.16
CA THR A 163 -9.96 4.66 22.70
C THR A 163 -8.70 4.48 21.85
N THR A 164 -7.84 5.48 21.87
CA THR A 164 -6.53 5.42 21.20
C THR A 164 -5.67 4.26 21.70
N ALA A 165 -5.71 3.96 22.99
CA ALA A 165 -4.96 2.84 23.56
C ALA A 165 -5.46 1.48 23.02
N GLN A 166 -6.79 1.30 22.89
CA GLN A 166 -7.35 0.11 22.26
C GLN A 166 -6.94 0.00 20.78
N ALA A 167 -6.92 1.12 20.05
CA ALA A 167 -6.50 1.14 18.66
C ALA A 167 -5.05 0.71 18.50
N TRP A 168 -4.14 1.26 19.29
CA TRP A 168 -2.72 0.88 19.24
C TRP A 168 -2.46 -0.54 19.73
N ALA A 169 -3.18 -1.02 20.75
CA ALA A 169 -3.10 -2.43 21.20
C ALA A 169 -3.57 -3.38 20.08
N CYS A 170 -4.72 -3.08 19.46
CA CYS A 170 -5.22 -3.82 18.30
C CYS A 170 -4.21 -3.81 17.13
N TRP A 171 -3.63 -2.65 16.81
CA TRP A 171 -2.63 -2.50 15.76
C TRP A 171 -1.40 -3.38 16.01
N LYS A 172 -0.89 -3.43 17.25
CA LYS A 172 0.30 -4.20 17.58
C LYS A 172 0.00 -5.68 17.73
N ASP A 173 -0.98 -6.01 18.59
CA ASP A 173 -1.14 -7.37 19.12
C ASP A 173 -2.30 -8.14 18.45
N GLY A 174 -3.18 -7.47 17.71
CA GLY A 174 -4.30 -8.11 17.03
C GLY A 174 -5.34 -8.72 17.99
N GLY A 175 -5.87 -9.87 17.59
CA GLY A 175 -6.89 -10.62 18.32
C GLY A 175 -8.30 -10.09 18.08
N SER A 176 -9.18 -10.27 19.07
CA SER A 176 -10.56 -9.76 19.03
C SER A 176 -10.59 -8.27 19.36
N CYS A 177 -10.49 -7.45 18.34
CA CYS A 177 -10.46 -6.00 18.49
C CYS A 177 -11.86 -5.41 18.59
N PRO A 178 -12.14 -4.52 19.58
CA PRO A 178 -13.45 -3.90 19.72
C PRO A 178 -13.90 -3.17 18.45
N GLY A 179 -15.12 -3.45 18.00
CA GLY A 179 -15.71 -2.82 16.80
C GLY A 179 -15.26 -3.40 15.46
N ILE A 180 -14.31 -4.34 15.43
CA ILE A 180 -13.89 -5.07 14.22
C ILE A 180 -14.54 -6.46 14.28
N GLY A 181 -15.26 -6.82 13.23
CA GLY A 181 -16.10 -8.03 13.18
C GLY A 181 -15.36 -9.33 12.84
N TYR A 182 -14.04 -9.31 12.78
CA TYR A 182 -13.17 -10.47 12.48
C TYR A 182 -11.95 -10.48 13.40
N GLU A 183 -11.33 -11.65 13.57
CA GLU A 183 -10.05 -11.75 14.29
C GLU A 183 -8.95 -11.06 13.50
N VAL A 184 -8.24 -10.19 14.17
CA VAL A 184 -7.19 -9.33 13.59
C VAL A 184 -5.83 -9.98 13.77
N ALA A 185 -5.01 -9.97 12.70
CA ALA A 185 -3.58 -10.16 12.83
C ALA A 185 -2.93 -8.81 13.17
N GLY A 186 -2.26 -8.71 14.31
CA GLY A 186 -1.49 -7.53 14.68
C GLY A 186 -0.22 -7.39 13.86
N MET A 187 0.40 -6.21 13.90
CA MET A 187 1.67 -6.00 13.20
C MET A 187 2.76 -6.95 13.71
N GLN A 188 2.71 -7.38 14.97
CA GLN A 188 3.64 -8.38 15.50
C GLN A 188 3.45 -9.74 14.82
N ASP A 189 2.20 -10.19 14.62
CA ASP A 189 1.92 -11.45 13.93
C ASP A 189 2.47 -11.44 12.50
N LEU A 190 2.37 -10.31 11.81
CA LEU A 190 2.88 -10.17 10.45
C LEU A 190 4.41 -10.13 10.40
N VAL A 191 5.07 -9.43 11.34
CA VAL A 191 6.54 -9.49 11.49
C VAL A 191 6.98 -10.92 11.74
N ASP A 192 6.33 -11.63 12.64
CA ASP A 192 6.66 -13.02 12.98
C ASP A 192 6.45 -13.95 11.79
N ALA A 193 5.39 -13.76 11.00
CA ALA A 193 5.14 -14.51 9.78
C ALA A 193 6.25 -14.30 8.73
N VAL A 194 6.70 -13.06 8.53
CA VAL A 194 7.83 -12.75 7.64
C VAL A 194 9.13 -13.37 8.16
N ARG A 195 9.47 -13.14 9.42
CA ARG A 195 10.73 -13.60 10.02
C ARG A 195 10.78 -15.12 10.18
N GLY A 196 9.64 -15.78 10.39
CA GLY A 196 9.51 -17.24 10.42
C GLY A 196 9.97 -17.93 9.13
N THR A 197 10.01 -17.23 7.99
CA THR A 197 10.56 -17.76 6.73
C THR A 197 12.08 -17.71 6.64
N GLY A 198 12.74 -17.02 7.56
CA GLY A 198 14.16 -16.68 7.50
C GLY A 198 14.47 -15.39 6.73
N ALA A 199 13.47 -14.70 6.23
CA ALA A 199 13.65 -13.42 5.53
C ALA A 199 14.25 -12.36 6.45
N ARG A 200 15.21 -11.59 5.93
CA ARG A 200 15.87 -10.47 6.61
C ARG A 200 15.58 -9.11 5.95
N ASN A 201 14.79 -9.10 4.92
CA ASN A 201 14.37 -7.92 4.15
C ASN A 201 13.86 -6.81 5.07
N LEU A 202 13.94 -5.55 4.62
CA LEU A 202 13.33 -4.42 5.33
C LEU A 202 11.81 -4.63 5.45
N ILE A 203 11.28 -4.34 6.63
CA ILE A 203 9.84 -4.35 6.91
C ILE A 203 9.40 -2.93 7.24
N LEU A 204 8.40 -2.44 6.53
CA LEU A 204 7.71 -1.20 6.82
C LEU A 204 6.42 -1.48 7.60
N ALA A 205 6.11 -0.66 8.60
CA ALA A 205 4.87 -0.71 9.36
C ALA A 205 4.27 0.69 9.48
N GLY A 206 3.13 0.91 8.82
CA GLY A 206 2.37 2.15 8.89
C GLY A 206 1.67 2.31 10.25
N GLY A 207 1.44 3.56 10.66
CA GLY A 207 0.73 3.84 11.91
C GLY A 207 -0.79 3.79 11.79
N LEU A 208 -1.49 4.42 12.73
CA LEU A 208 -2.95 4.52 12.72
C LEU A 208 -3.46 5.61 11.75
N ALA A 209 -4.78 5.78 11.75
CA ALA A 209 -5.47 6.83 10.98
C ALA A 209 -5.06 6.84 9.50
N TYR A 210 -5.09 5.67 8.85
CA TYR A 210 -4.65 5.49 7.46
C TYR A 210 -3.16 5.78 7.28
N SER A 211 -2.32 5.25 8.16
CA SER A 211 -0.86 5.48 8.22
C SER A 211 -0.48 6.97 8.44
N ASN A 212 -1.43 7.82 8.89
CA ASN A 212 -1.21 9.25 9.10
C ASN A 212 -0.96 9.64 10.57
N ASP A 213 -0.93 8.67 11.50
CA ASP A 213 -0.63 8.88 12.92
C ASP A 213 0.50 7.97 13.40
N LEU A 214 1.66 8.54 13.73
CA LEU A 214 2.79 7.85 14.35
C LEU A 214 3.01 8.26 15.82
N SER A 215 2.04 8.94 16.45
CA SER A 215 2.22 9.55 17.79
C SER A 215 2.63 8.57 18.88
N GLN A 216 2.24 7.29 18.78
CA GLN A 216 2.63 6.24 19.73
C GLN A 216 3.35 5.05 19.05
N TRP A 217 3.80 5.22 17.82
CA TRP A 217 4.43 4.17 17.05
C TRP A 217 5.65 3.59 17.78
N LEU A 218 6.51 4.41 18.36
CA LEU A 218 7.69 3.96 19.12
C LEU A 218 7.33 3.15 20.37
N THR A 219 6.19 3.47 21.01
CA THR A 219 5.70 2.74 22.19
C THR A 219 5.18 1.36 21.83
N TYR A 220 4.48 1.26 20.70
CA TYR A 220 3.78 0.04 20.28
C TYR A 220 4.50 -0.73 19.17
N LYS A 221 5.59 -0.22 18.60
CA LYS A 221 6.27 -0.89 17.49
C LYS A 221 6.52 -2.36 17.75
N PRO A 222 6.33 -3.23 16.74
CA PRO A 222 6.63 -4.66 16.88
C PRO A 222 8.11 -4.89 17.19
N SER A 223 8.39 -6.00 17.83
CA SER A 223 9.75 -6.51 17.99
C SER A 223 10.20 -7.18 16.70
N ASP A 224 11.32 -6.77 16.17
CA ASP A 224 11.95 -7.42 15.02
C ASP A 224 13.35 -7.91 15.41
N PRO A 225 13.59 -9.26 15.44
CA PRO A 225 14.87 -9.81 15.86
C PRO A 225 16.02 -9.47 14.90
N THR A 226 15.72 -9.03 13.66
CA THR A 226 16.74 -8.64 12.68
C THR A 226 17.11 -7.16 12.75
N GLY A 227 16.31 -6.34 13.45
CA GLY A 227 16.50 -4.89 13.53
C GLY A 227 16.19 -4.14 12.22
N ASN A 228 15.50 -4.75 11.27
CA ASN A 228 15.21 -4.19 9.94
C ASN A 228 13.77 -3.66 9.83
N LEU A 229 13.26 -3.04 10.91
CA LEU A 229 11.93 -2.42 10.96
C LEU A 229 12.01 -0.92 10.66
N VAL A 230 11.14 -0.45 9.79
CA VAL A 230 11.02 0.93 9.31
C VAL A 230 9.63 1.46 9.65
N ALA A 231 9.53 2.68 10.16
CA ALA A 231 8.24 3.36 10.31
C ALA A 231 7.72 3.85 8.94
N ALA A 232 6.45 3.58 8.64
CA ALA A 232 5.82 4.07 7.43
C ALA A 232 4.74 5.12 7.74
N PHE A 233 4.61 6.10 6.85
CA PHE A 233 3.68 7.21 6.98
C PHE A 233 3.04 7.54 5.64
N HIS A 234 1.76 7.92 5.66
CA HIS A 234 1.06 8.44 4.48
C HIS A 234 0.60 9.86 4.73
N THR A 235 0.73 10.73 3.74
CA THR A 235 0.22 12.09 3.87
C THR A 235 -0.34 12.65 2.56
N TYR A 236 -1.54 13.20 2.67
CA TYR A 236 -2.26 13.88 1.61
C TYR A 236 -2.72 15.25 2.10
N ASN A 237 -3.00 16.16 1.19
CA ASN A 237 -3.44 17.53 1.53
C ASN A 237 -4.73 17.57 2.37
N PHE A 238 -5.49 16.50 2.41
CA PHE A 238 -6.74 16.37 3.19
C PHE A 238 -6.58 15.59 4.50
N ASN A 239 -5.41 15.07 4.83
CA ASN A 239 -5.18 14.34 6.07
C ASN A 239 -5.11 15.27 7.29
N THR A 240 -5.31 14.72 8.46
CA THR A 240 -5.17 15.46 9.73
C THR A 240 -3.73 15.92 9.95
N CYS A 241 -2.76 15.04 9.71
CA CYS A 241 -1.34 15.36 9.79
C CYS A 241 -0.78 15.71 8.39
N ALA A 242 -1.14 16.90 7.90
CA ALA A 242 -0.80 17.41 6.58
C ALA A 242 -0.01 18.74 6.63
N SER A 243 0.66 19.03 7.73
CA SER A 243 1.41 20.28 7.92
C SER A 243 2.78 20.01 8.52
N GLU A 244 3.73 20.90 8.24
CA GLU A 244 5.07 20.84 8.82
C GLU A 244 5.06 20.84 10.35
N SER A 245 4.13 21.57 10.97
CA SER A 245 3.96 21.58 12.43
C SER A 245 3.63 20.18 12.94
N CYS A 246 2.70 19.47 12.28
CA CYS A 246 2.37 18.09 12.65
C CYS A 246 3.55 17.16 12.37
N TRP A 247 4.19 17.26 11.22
CA TRP A 247 5.34 16.42 10.88
C TRP A 247 6.50 16.62 11.86
N ASN A 248 6.77 17.86 12.27
CA ASN A 248 7.80 18.17 13.27
C ASN A 248 7.48 17.57 14.65
N SER A 249 6.21 17.58 15.06
CA SER A 249 5.80 17.05 16.37
C SER A 249 5.61 15.54 16.39
N THR A 250 5.28 14.91 15.26
CA THR A 250 4.87 13.50 15.18
C THR A 250 5.89 12.61 14.48
N LEU A 251 6.45 13.06 13.35
CA LEU A 251 7.36 12.25 12.55
C LEU A 251 8.84 12.44 12.95
N ALA A 252 9.26 13.69 13.19
CA ALA A 252 10.66 13.97 13.51
C ALA A 252 11.16 13.19 14.75
N PRO A 253 10.39 13.04 15.85
CA PRO A 253 10.80 12.20 16.98
C PRO A 253 10.93 10.72 16.64
N VAL A 254 10.13 10.19 15.72
CA VAL A 254 10.21 8.81 15.24
C VAL A 254 11.44 8.65 14.35
N ALA A 255 11.64 9.53 13.39
CA ALA A 255 12.77 9.52 12.47
C ALA A 255 14.13 9.67 13.17
N ALA A 256 14.16 10.28 14.35
CA ALA A 256 15.37 10.38 15.19
C ALA A 256 15.78 9.03 15.82
N GLN A 257 14.92 8.04 15.84
CA GLN A 257 15.16 6.76 16.53
C GLN A 257 15.13 5.53 15.59
N VAL A 258 14.36 5.60 14.51
CA VAL A 258 14.23 4.52 13.51
C VAL A 258 14.18 5.11 12.10
N PRO A 259 14.55 4.35 11.06
CA PRO A 259 14.30 4.77 9.69
C PRO A 259 12.79 5.03 9.47
N LEU A 260 12.48 6.06 8.68
CA LEU A 260 11.11 6.44 8.35
C LEU A 260 10.98 6.67 6.84
N VAL A 261 9.90 6.15 6.28
CA VAL A 261 9.55 6.31 4.86
C VAL A 261 8.11 6.80 4.76
N ALA A 262 7.85 7.83 3.96
CA ALA A 262 6.48 8.12 3.54
C ALA A 262 6.11 7.18 2.40
N GLY A 263 5.38 6.11 2.72
CA GLY A 263 4.92 5.09 1.76
C GLY A 263 3.98 5.64 0.70
N GLU A 264 3.27 6.73 1.03
CA GLU A 264 2.46 7.50 0.09
C GLU A 264 2.50 8.99 0.42
N ILE A 265 2.73 9.82 -0.60
CA ILE A 265 2.44 11.24 -0.58
C ILE A 265 1.55 11.59 -1.77
N GLY A 266 0.56 12.46 -1.58
CA GLY A 266 -0.33 12.80 -2.67
C GLY A 266 -1.14 14.07 -2.45
N GLU A 267 -1.78 14.53 -3.53
CA GLU A 267 -2.65 15.69 -3.53
C GLU A 267 -3.87 15.39 -4.42
N ASN A 268 -5.09 15.65 -3.92
CA ASN A 268 -6.33 15.38 -4.64
C ASN A 268 -6.83 16.58 -5.46
N THR A 269 -5.95 17.54 -5.72
CA THR A 269 -6.16 18.65 -6.65
C THR A 269 -5.22 18.46 -7.84
N CYS A 270 -5.44 19.14 -8.94
CA CYS A 270 -4.49 19.11 -10.05
C CYS A 270 -3.26 20.02 -9.82
N SER A 271 -3.07 20.57 -8.62
CA SER A 271 -1.84 21.26 -8.22
C SER A 271 -0.86 20.30 -7.54
N HIS A 272 0.33 20.78 -7.21
CA HIS A 272 1.37 20.02 -6.53
C HIS A 272 1.99 20.77 -5.34
N GLY A 273 1.41 21.88 -4.93
CA GLY A 273 1.98 22.72 -3.87
C GLY A 273 2.04 22.05 -2.50
N PHE A 274 1.15 21.08 -2.21
CA PHE A 274 1.24 20.29 -0.99
C PHE A 274 2.39 19.29 -1.06
N VAL A 275 2.49 18.53 -2.15
CA VAL A 275 3.55 17.52 -2.27
C VAL A 275 4.93 18.16 -2.40
N ASP A 276 5.05 19.35 -3.00
CA ASP A 276 6.31 20.11 -3.04
C ASP A 276 6.82 20.43 -1.62
N ARG A 277 5.93 20.87 -0.72
CA ARG A 277 6.30 21.11 0.68
C ARG A 277 6.62 19.82 1.42
N ALA A 278 5.87 18.75 1.17
CA ALA A 278 6.14 17.45 1.78
C ALA A 278 7.51 16.92 1.35
N MET A 279 7.78 16.86 0.06
CA MET A 279 9.07 16.42 -0.48
C MET A 279 10.23 17.22 0.12
N LYS A 280 10.13 18.55 0.12
CA LYS A 280 11.14 19.40 0.73
C LYS A 280 11.37 19.06 2.20
N TRP A 281 10.30 18.85 2.99
CA TRP A 281 10.41 18.52 4.41
C TRP A 281 11.12 17.18 4.64
N PHE A 282 10.84 16.19 3.80
CA PHE A 282 11.49 14.88 3.84
C PHE A 282 12.96 14.97 3.40
N ASP A 283 13.25 15.67 2.32
CA ASP A 283 14.62 15.85 1.79
C ASP A 283 15.53 16.56 2.80
N ASP A 284 15.04 17.63 3.43
CA ASP A 284 15.78 18.38 4.48
C ASP A 284 16.21 17.47 5.66
N ARG A 285 15.62 16.26 5.75
CA ARG A 285 15.90 15.28 6.83
C ARG A 285 16.48 13.97 6.32
N GLY A 286 16.75 13.86 5.02
CA GLY A 286 17.26 12.63 4.40
C GLY A 286 16.27 11.47 4.49
N LEU A 287 14.97 11.74 4.48
CA LEU A 287 13.90 10.73 4.56
C LEU A 287 13.35 10.43 3.15
N SER A 288 12.93 9.19 2.96
CA SER A 288 12.37 8.72 1.69
C SER A 288 10.86 8.92 1.62
N TYR A 289 10.35 9.08 0.39
CA TYR A 289 8.92 9.20 0.11
C TYR A 289 8.57 8.62 -1.26
N LEU A 290 7.32 8.16 -1.42
CA LEU A 290 6.78 7.63 -2.66
C LEU A 290 5.52 8.40 -3.05
N GLY A 291 5.47 8.85 -4.30
CA GLY A 291 4.30 9.56 -4.84
C GLY A 291 3.18 8.59 -5.21
N TRP A 292 1.96 8.86 -4.79
CA TRP A 292 0.76 8.15 -5.19
C TRP A 292 0.01 8.95 -6.25
N THR A 293 -0.38 8.42 -7.39
CA THR A 293 -0.21 7.05 -7.89
C THR A 293 0.06 7.04 -9.39
N TRP A 294 0.84 6.08 -9.86
CA TRP A 294 1.17 5.90 -11.28
C TRP A 294 0.01 5.28 -12.04
N ASN A 295 -1.02 6.08 -12.30
CA ASN A 295 -2.17 5.68 -13.11
C ASN A 295 -2.69 6.85 -13.96
N THR A 296 -3.59 6.56 -14.88
CA THR A 296 -4.15 7.50 -15.86
C THR A 296 -5.55 7.99 -15.50
N TRP A 297 -5.90 8.04 -14.23
CA TRP A 297 -7.07 8.75 -13.77
C TRP A 297 -6.90 10.24 -14.05
N ASP A 298 -7.97 10.95 -14.14
CA ASP A 298 -7.91 12.41 -14.18
C ASP A 298 -7.47 12.93 -12.79
N CYS A 299 -6.49 13.87 -12.73
CA CYS A 299 -6.01 14.42 -11.45
C CYS A 299 -7.11 15.13 -10.65
N SER A 300 -8.22 15.51 -11.27
CA SER A 300 -9.42 16.02 -10.58
C SER A 300 -10.27 14.93 -9.92
N SER A 301 -10.01 13.66 -10.28
CA SER A 301 -10.73 12.49 -9.72
C SER A 301 -9.90 11.74 -8.67
N GLY A 302 -8.63 12.09 -8.51
CA GLY A 302 -7.71 11.47 -7.57
C GLY A 302 -6.26 11.85 -7.86
N PRO A 303 -5.30 11.48 -7.01
CA PRO A 303 -3.90 11.88 -7.11
C PRO A 303 -3.15 11.12 -8.22
N SER A 304 -3.57 11.29 -9.45
CA SER A 304 -3.03 10.63 -10.63
C SER A 304 -1.79 11.34 -11.16
N LEU A 305 -0.66 10.66 -11.17
CA LEU A 305 0.63 11.23 -11.59
C LEU A 305 0.77 11.39 -13.09
N ILE A 306 0.14 10.50 -13.86
CA ILE A 306 0.30 10.44 -15.31
C ILE A 306 -1.04 10.53 -16.06
N SER A 307 -0.99 11.04 -17.27
CA SER A 307 -2.13 11.02 -18.21
C SER A 307 -2.02 9.89 -19.25
N ASP A 308 -0.81 9.34 -19.43
CA ASP A 308 -0.52 8.18 -20.27
C ASP A 308 0.62 7.36 -19.65
N TYR A 309 0.62 6.04 -19.87
CA TYR A 309 1.63 5.12 -19.33
C TYR A 309 3.02 5.23 -19.97
N ASP A 310 3.19 6.09 -20.95
CA ASP A 310 4.49 6.51 -21.46
C ASP A 310 5.23 7.47 -20.51
N GLY A 311 4.60 7.85 -19.39
CA GLY A 311 5.14 8.77 -18.40
C GLY A 311 4.81 10.23 -18.64
N THR A 312 3.87 10.55 -19.54
CA THR A 312 3.35 11.92 -19.68
C THR A 312 2.65 12.34 -18.37
N PRO A 313 3.16 13.38 -17.66
CA PRO A 313 2.60 13.75 -16.36
C PRO A 313 1.26 14.46 -16.49
N THR A 314 0.43 14.33 -15.46
CA THR A 314 -0.66 15.29 -15.18
C THR A 314 -0.08 16.60 -14.63
N SER A 315 -0.93 17.62 -14.44
CA SER A 315 -0.50 18.85 -13.76
C SER A 315 0.01 18.58 -12.33
N TYR A 316 -0.60 17.62 -11.62
CA TYR A 316 -0.12 17.15 -10.32
C TYR A 316 1.24 16.42 -10.46
N GLY A 317 1.36 15.51 -11.41
CA GLY A 317 2.56 14.69 -11.62
C GLY A 317 3.79 15.48 -12.02
N VAL A 318 3.63 16.68 -12.60
CA VAL A 318 4.75 17.58 -12.95
C VAL A 318 5.61 17.89 -11.70
N GLY A 319 4.97 18.17 -10.55
CA GLY A 319 5.70 18.47 -9.32
C GLY A 319 6.62 17.34 -8.91
N LEU A 320 6.12 16.10 -8.81
CA LEU A 320 6.92 14.94 -8.44
C LEU A 320 8.03 14.65 -9.48
N ARG A 321 7.67 14.64 -10.78
CA ARG A 321 8.63 14.34 -11.85
C ARG A 321 9.80 15.31 -11.84
N ASP A 322 9.53 16.59 -11.81
CA ASP A 322 10.55 17.64 -11.92
C ASP A 322 11.44 17.67 -10.67
N HIS A 323 10.83 17.43 -9.50
CA HIS A 323 11.57 17.31 -8.25
C HIS A 323 12.52 16.11 -8.24
N LEU A 324 12.05 14.90 -8.60
CA LEU A 324 12.90 13.71 -8.68
C LEU A 324 14.05 13.86 -9.68
N ARG A 325 13.79 14.50 -10.82
CA ARG A 325 14.84 14.80 -11.82
C ARG A 325 15.87 15.80 -11.31
N ALA A 326 15.45 16.77 -10.51
CA ALA A 326 16.37 17.73 -9.90
C ALA A 326 17.23 17.09 -8.80
N LEU A 327 16.65 16.13 -8.05
CA LEU A 327 17.32 15.46 -6.94
C LEU A 327 18.31 14.36 -7.41
N ASN A 328 17.95 13.59 -8.42
CA ASN A 328 18.61 12.36 -8.84
C ASN A 328 19.15 12.42 -10.30
N GLY A 329 19.07 13.57 -10.94
CA GLY A 329 19.43 13.79 -12.36
C GLY A 329 20.89 14.05 -12.66
#